data_6ca0576e3d7bc1fee67d76a09b4f8efa
#
_entry.id   6ca0576e3d7bc1fee67d76a09b4f8efa
#
_cell.length_a   1.000
_cell.length_b   1.000
_cell.length_c   1.000
_cell.angle_alpha   90.00
_cell.angle_beta   90.00
_cell.angle_gamma   90.00
#
_symmetry.space_group_name_H-M   'P 1'
#
loop_
_entity.id
_entity.type
_entity.pdbx_description
1 polymer ?
#
loop_
_entity_poly.entity_id
_entity_poly.type
_entity_poly.pdbx_seq_one_letter_code
_entity_poly.pdbx_strand_id
1 'polypeptide(L)'
;MPVSGAKNSALKLMAATLLAPGKTTLQNVPDISDVHVMGKVLKGMGATIDVLDEHTLEIDTSQVDSWEAPYELVAKMRASTAVMGPLLGRFHRAKIAMPGGCNLGARKIDMHILGLEALGVEFDTAHGYINANAPQGLRGTTVTLEFASVGATENLIMASVRAQGTTVIDNAAREPEIVDLANMLNEMGAKIVGAGTPVVTIEGVEELHPVIHRVVGDRIEAGTFIVAGALMADDRGVDVTGFCPIHLGMVLKKMELMGIDCERVEDGVHVNRAERIKPVDIQTLPFPGFPTDMQAQIMVLSALADGSSVITENIFENRFMFASELVRMGANIRIESHHAMIHGVKGFSGAQVTSPDLRGGAALVVAGLIADGTTEVSAIHHIKRGYEQFVEKLQALGAHVEHATVPDPVIY
;
A
#
# COMPACT_ATOMS: atom_id res chain seq x y z
N MET A 1 -10.16 5.00 17.63
CA MET A 1 -9.22 3.95 17.15
C MET A 1 -8.13 4.62 16.32
N PRO A 2 -6.90 4.71 16.82
CA PRO A 2 -5.79 5.26 16.05
C PRO A 2 -5.31 4.26 14.99
N VAL A 3 -4.97 4.76 13.79
CA VAL A 3 -4.34 3.95 12.75
C VAL A 3 -2.81 3.95 12.91
N SER A 4 -2.17 2.91 12.39
CA SER A 4 -0.72 2.81 12.31
C SER A 4 -0.17 3.64 11.14
N GLY A 5 1.16 3.76 11.06
CA GLY A 5 1.81 4.37 9.91
C GLY A 5 1.54 3.61 8.62
N ALA A 6 1.51 4.36 7.51
CA ALA A 6 1.17 3.81 6.21
C ALA A 6 2.22 2.80 5.74
N LYS A 7 1.79 1.54 5.56
CA LYS A 7 2.63 0.48 4.97
C LYS A 7 3.28 0.93 3.68
N ASN A 8 2.47 1.48 2.77
CA ASN A 8 2.93 1.84 1.42
C ASN A 8 3.94 2.99 1.44
N SER A 9 3.92 3.84 2.47
CA SER A 9 4.94 4.86 2.70
C SER A 9 6.17 4.28 3.39
N ALA A 10 6.01 3.62 4.54
CA ALA A 10 7.10 3.10 5.36
C ALA A 10 8.13 2.30 4.55
N LEU A 11 7.67 1.41 3.65
CA LEU A 11 8.56 0.59 2.82
C LEU A 11 9.43 1.43 1.86
N LYS A 12 8.92 2.57 1.37
CA LYS A 12 9.66 3.44 0.46
C LYS A 12 10.59 4.38 1.21
N LEU A 13 10.16 4.88 2.37
CA LEU A 13 11.01 5.66 3.26
C LEU A 13 12.19 4.82 3.76
N MET A 14 11.97 3.56 4.13
CA MET A 14 13.04 2.61 4.45
C MET A 14 14.01 2.43 3.28
N ALA A 15 13.51 2.25 2.05
CA ALA A 15 14.37 2.13 0.87
C ALA A 15 15.14 3.43 0.59
N ALA A 16 14.51 4.59 0.77
CA ALA A 16 15.13 5.91 0.55
C ALA A 16 16.31 6.19 1.51
N THR A 17 16.37 5.55 2.67
CA THR A 17 17.54 5.68 3.59
C THR A 17 18.86 5.27 2.93
N LEU A 18 18.82 4.40 1.92
CA LEU A 18 20.01 4.00 1.15
C LEU A 18 20.69 5.18 0.44
N LEU A 19 19.97 6.27 0.16
CA LEU A 19 20.49 7.44 -0.57
C LEU A 19 21.53 8.25 0.25
N ALA A 20 21.45 8.22 1.57
CA ALA A 20 22.34 8.98 2.44
C ALA A 20 23.06 8.05 3.42
N PRO A 21 24.42 7.99 3.44
CA PRO A 21 25.15 7.28 4.46
C PRO A 21 24.90 7.89 5.86
N GLY A 22 24.62 7.04 6.84
CA GLY A 22 24.40 7.46 8.23
C GLY A 22 23.08 6.94 8.81
N LYS A 23 22.70 7.51 9.96
CA LYS A 23 21.58 7.06 10.78
C LYS A 23 20.32 7.89 10.51
N THR A 24 19.36 7.30 9.82
CA THR A 24 18.02 7.88 9.61
C THR A 24 17.05 7.25 10.61
N THR A 25 16.27 8.08 11.30
CA THR A 25 15.25 7.63 12.24
C THR A 25 13.88 7.77 11.60
N LEU A 26 13.15 6.66 11.49
CA LEU A 26 11.76 6.64 11.03
C LEU A 26 10.83 6.39 12.21
N GLN A 27 9.91 7.31 12.44
CA GLN A 27 8.87 7.23 13.46
C GLN A 27 7.54 6.80 12.86
N ASN A 28 6.64 6.26 13.69
CA ASN A 28 5.33 5.78 13.26
C ASN A 28 5.43 4.68 12.18
N VAL A 29 6.45 3.83 12.27
CA VAL A 29 6.61 2.66 11.38
C VAL A 29 5.72 1.54 11.90
N PRO A 30 4.82 0.95 11.09
CA PRO A 30 3.93 -0.11 11.56
C PRO A 30 4.70 -1.43 11.78
N ASP A 31 4.32 -2.18 12.83
CA ASP A 31 4.85 -3.52 13.08
C ASP A 31 4.11 -4.56 12.22
N ILE A 32 4.53 -4.71 10.97
CA ILE A 32 3.95 -5.60 9.97
C ILE A 32 5.01 -6.44 9.26
N SER A 33 4.61 -7.60 8.75
CA SER A 33 5.57 -8.53 8.12
C SER A 33 6.32 -7.92 6.93
N ASP A 34 5.72 -7.03 6.14
CA ASP A 34 6.39 -6.42 4.99
C ASP A 34 7.50 -5.44 5.43
N VAL A 35 7.34 -4.74 6.56
CA VAL A 35 8.41 -3.91 7.18
C VAL A 35 9.58 -4.79 7.63
N HIS A 36 9.30 -5.91 8.29
CA HIS A 36 10.35 -6.86 8.67
C HIS A 36 11.11 -7.44 7.47
N VAL A 37 10.40 -7.74 6.37
CA VAL A 37 11.05 -8.23 5.14
C VAL A 37 11.91 -7.14 4.52
N MET A 38 11.43 -5.88 4.45
CA MET A 38 12.25 -4.76 3.96
C MET A 38 13.48 -4.55 4.85
N GLY A 39 13.33 -4.64 6.17
CA GLY A 39 14.46 -4.59 7.10
C GLY A 39 15.51 -5.68 6.82
N LYS A 40 15.08 -6.90 6.50
CA LYS A 40 16.01 -7.98 6.09
C LYS A 40 16.69 -7.68 4.75
N VAL A 41 15.99 -7.07 3.79
CA VAL A 41 16.59 -6.63 2.51
C VAL A 41 17.70 -5.62 2.77
N LEU A 42 17.44 -4.58 3.57
CA LEU A 42 18.43 -3.56 3.90
C LEU A 42 19.62 -4.14 4.68
N LYS A 43 19.37 -5.00 5.67
CA LYS A 43 20.43 -5.70 6.42
C LYS A 43 21.28 -6.58 5.51
N GLY A 44 20.68 -7.26 4.54
CA GLY A 44 21.40 -8.07 3.55
C GLY A 44 22.32 -7.26 2.62
N MET A 45 22.11 -5.94 2.53
CA MET A 45 22.99 -5.01 1.79
C MET A 45 24.01 -4.32 2.68
N GLY A 46 24.04 -4.60 4.00
CA GLY A 46 25.01 -4.05 4.94
C GLY A 46 24.47 -2.94 5.86
N ALA A 47 23.16 -2.64 5.83
CA ALA A 47 22.56 -1.72 6.79
C ALA A 47 22.40 -2.37 8.18
N THR A 48 22.46 -1.55 9.24
CA THR A 48 22.01 -1.96 10.58
C THR A 48 20.67 -1.29 10.90
N ILE A 49 19.83 -1.97 11.66
CA ILE A 49 18.51 -1.47 12.05
C ILE A 49 18.32 -1.75 13.53
N ASP A 50 18.14 -0.69 14.29
CA ASP A 50 17.83 -0.71 15.70
C ASP A 50 16.37 -0.29 15.91
N VAL A 51 15.64 -1.04 16.73
CA VAL A 51 14.28 -0.71 17.17
C VAL A 51 14.41 0.13 18.43
N LEU A 52 14.10 1.41 18.34
CA LEU A 52 14.23 2.34 19.47
C LEU A 52 13.01 2.28 20.40
N ASP A 53 11.84 2.09 19.82
CA ASP A 53 10.56 1.83 20.50
C ASP A 53 9.63 1.04 19.57
N GLU A 54 8.37 0.82 19.99
CA GLU A 54 7.38 0.00 19.27
C GLU A 54 7.19 0.43 17.80
N HIS A 55 7.33 1.72 17.49
CA HIS A 55 7.07 2.29 16.17
C HIS A 55 8.20 3.18 15.64
N THR A 56 9.41 3.09 16.23
CA THR A 56 10.55 3.90 15.80
C THR A 56 11.73 3.01 15.45
N LEU A 57 12.21 3.15 14.21
CA LEU A 57 13.38 2.45 13.70
C LEU A 57 14.51 3.44 13.43
N GLU A 58 15.73 3.15 13.91
CA GLU A 58 16.96 3.79 13.44
C GLU A 58 17.62 2.88 12.41
N ILE A 59 17.82 3.39 11.19
CA ILE A 59 18.44 2.67 10.08
C ILE A 59 19.77 3.34 9.75
N ASP A 60 20.87 2.62 10.01
CA ASP A 60 22.21 3.08 9.66
C ASP A 60 22.69 2.42 8.37
N THR A 61 22.92 3.25 7.35
CA THR A 61 23.38 2.84 6.03
C THR A 61 24.84 3.21 5.77
N SER A 62 25.62 3.59 6.82
CA SER A 62 27.03 4.00 6.70
C SER A 62 27.91 2.91 6.09
N GLN A 63 27.60 1.63 6.37
CA GLN A 63 28.37 0.48 5.94
C GLN A 63 27.78 -0.23 4.73
N VAL A 64 26.73 0.33 4.11
CA VAL A 64 26.14 -0.25 2.89
C VAL A 64 27.10 -0.03 1.73
N ASP A 65 27.65 -1.12 1.20
CA ASP A 65 28.59 -1.17 0.07
C ASP A 65 28.09 -2.07 -1.08
N SER A 66 26.98 -2.79 -0.88
CA SER A 66 26.39 -3.68 -1.86
C SER A 66 25.27 -2.97 -2.65
N TRP A 67 25.30 -3.12 -3.97
CA TRP A 67 24.22 -2.75 -4.90
C TRP A 67 23.35 -3.94 -5.32
N GLU A 68 23.57 -5.12 -4.72
CA GLU A 68 22.80 -6.33 -4.96
C GLU A 68 21.83 -6.60 -3.81
N ALA A 69 20.53 -6.59 -4.09
CA ALA A 69 19.52 -6.95 -3.12
C ALA A 69 19.36 -8.49 -3.05
N PRO A 70 19.23 -9.08 -1.84
CA PRO A 70 19.17 -10.53 -1.66
C PRO A 70 17.98 -11.16 -2.42
N TYR A 71 18.29 -12.11 -3.34
CA TYR A 71 17.31 -12.74 -4.25
C TYR A 71 16.07 -13.27 -3.54
N GLU A 72 16.25 -14.11 -2.52
CA GLU A 72 15.15 -14.79 -1.84
C GLU A 72 14.18 -13.85 -1.13
N LEU A 73 14.68 -12.69 -0.69
CA LEU A 73 13.87 -11.68 -0.02
C LEU A 73 13.09 -10.83 -1.02
N VAL A 74 13.76 -10.43 -2.12
CA VAL A 74 13.15 -9.63 -3.19
C VAL A 74 12.09 -10.43 -3.94
N ALA A 75 12.32 -11.72 -4.19
CA ALA A 75 11.36 -12.59 -4.85
C ALA A 75 10.04 -12.74 -4.06
N LYS A 76 10.08 -12.62 -2.74
CA LYS A 76 8.91 -12.75 -1.85
C LYS A 76 8.09 -11.47 -1.71
N MET A 77 8.71 -10.31 -1.94
CA MET A 77 8.04 -9.02 -1.73
C MET A 77 8.31 -8.06 -2.89
N ARG A 78 7.25 -7.72 -3.64
CA ARG A 78 7.38 -6.79 -4.78
C ARG A 78 7.83 -5.37 -4.39
N ALA A 79 7.54 -4.94 -3.16
CA ALA A 79 7.99 -3.63 -2.67
C ALA A 79 9.52 -3.49 -2.66
N SER A 80 10.25 -4.61 -2.72
CA SER A 80 11.72 -4.61 -2.82
C SER A 80 12.25 -4.10 -4.17
N THR A 81 11.42 -3.96 -5.20
CA THR A 81 11.79 -3.18 -6.40
C THR A 81 12.04 -1.71 -6.08
N ALA A 82 11.52 -1.22 -4.95
CA ALA A 82 11.73 0.15 -4.49
C ALA A 82 13.20 0.48 -4.17
N VAL A 83 14.06 -0.52 -3.89
CA VAL A 83 15.49 -0.26 -3.65
C VAL A 83 16.26 0.05 -4.93
N MET A 84 15.68 -0.21 -6.12
CA MET A 84 16.36 0.02 -7.40
C MET A 84 16.71 1.50 -7.63
N GLY A 85 15.75 2.40 -7.41
CA GLY A 85 15.96 3.85 -7.51
C GLY A 85 17.08 4.36 -6.59
N PRO A 86 17.02 4.10 -5.28
CA PRO A 86 18.07 4.50 -4.34
C PRO A 86 19.45 3.91 -4.65
N LEU A 87 19.51 2.64 -5.06
CA LEU A 87 20.79 2.00 -5.44
C LEU A 87 21.40 2.65 -6.66
N LEU A 88 20.59 2.96 -7.68
CA LEU A 88 21.04 3.70 -8.85
C LEU A 88 21.49 5.12 -8.49
N GLY A 89 20.76 5.82 -7.62
CA GLY A 89 21.13 7.15 -7.14
C GLY A 89 22.46 7.16 -6.38
N ARG A 90 22.73 6.15 -5.56
CA ARG A 90 23.94 6.08 -4.73
C ARG A 90 25.14 5.45 -5.43
N PHE A 91 24.93 4.32 -6.12
CA PHE A 91 26.01 3.47 -6.65
C PHE A 91 26.09 3.47 -8.18
N HIS A 92 25.13 4.10 -8.87
CA HIS A 92 24.96 4.02 -10.32
C HIS A 92 24.79 2.57 -10.83
N ARG A 93 24.46 1.68 -9.95
CA ARG A 93 24.24 0.23 -10.20
C ARG A 93 23.16 -0.30 -9.28
N ALA A 94 22.36 -1.22 -9.78
CA ALA A 94 21.42 -2.01 -8.99
C ALA A 94 21.30 -3.41 -9.58
N LYS A 95 21.27 -4.43 -8.72
CA LYS A 95 20.97 -5.80 -9.10
C LYS A 95 19.86 -6.29 -8.19
N ILE A 96 18.71 -6.55 -8.76
CA ILE A 96 17.52 -6.99 -8.02
C ILE A 96 16.97 -8.26 -8.66
N ALA A 97 16.36 -9.14 -7.87
CA ALA A 97 15.62 -10.27 -8.41
C ALA A 97 14.46 -9.77 -9.26
N MET A 98 14.20 -10.42 -10.39
CA MET A 98 12.99 -10.16 -11.16
C MET A 98 11.78 -10.45 -10.27
N PRO A 99 10.88 -9.50 -10.05
CA PRO A 99 9.75 -9.73 -9.17
C PRO A 99 8.87 -10.85 -9.72
N GLY A 100 8.61 -11.86 -8.91
CA GLY A 100 7.69 -12.95 -9.24
C GLY A 100 6.28 -12.45 -9.51
N GLY A 101 5.45 -13.28 -10.13
CA GLY A 101 4.02 -13.00 -10.31
C GLY A 101 3.33 -12.75 -8.96
N CYS A 102 2.38 -11.82 -8.94
CA CYS A 102 1.50 -11.61 -7.79
C CYS A 102 0.13 -12.18 -8.13
N ASN A 103 -0.59 -12.68 -7.12
CA ASN A 103 -1.97 -13.13 -7.31
C ASN A 103 -2.90 -12.06 -7.92
N LEU A 104 -2.53 -10.79 -7.83
CA LEU A 104 -3.29 -9.64 -8.37
C LEU A 104 -3.05 -9.38 -9.88
N GLY A 105 -2.32 -10.24 -10.60
CA GLY A 105 -2.03 -10.11 -12.03
C GLY A 105 -0.62 -9.66 -12.38
N ALA A 106 -0.36 -9.51 -13.68
CA ALA A 106 0.93 -9.08 -14.22
C ALA A 106 1.18 -7.60 -13.90
N ARG A 107 1.93 -7.32 -12.87
CA ARG A 107 2.43 -5.96 -12.61
C ARG A 107 3.72 -5.77 -13.38
N LYS A 108 3.63 -5.23 -14.58
CA LYS A 108 4.78 -4.93 -15.41
C LYS A 108 5.66 -3.89 -14.71
N ILE A 109 6.97 -4.04 -14.85
CA ILE A 109 7.97 -3.07 -14.39
C ILE A 109 8.51 -2.22 -15.55
N ASP A 110 7.84 -2.31 -16.70
CA ASP A 110 8.18 -1.60 -17.94
C ASP A 110 8.32 -0.10 -17.72
N MET A 111 7.36 0.53 -17.02
CA MET A 111 7.45 1.97 -16.73
C MET A 111 8.63 2.35 -15.81
N HIS A 112 9.04 1.44 -14.89
CA HIS A 112 10.26 1.65 -14.11
C HIS A 112 11.48 1.61 -15.03
N ILE A 113 11.56 0.62 -15.91
CA ILE A 113 12.68 0.44 -16.85
C ILE A 113 12.74 1.62 -17.81
N LEU A 114 11.66 1.91 -18.54
CA LEU A 114 11.61 3.01 -19.52
C LEU A 114 11.96 4.36 -18.89
N GLY A 115 11.45 4.65 -17.70
CA GLY A 115 11.75 5.90 -17.02
C GLY A 115 13.21 6.00 -16.57
N LEU A 116 13.80 4.92 -16.09
CA LEU A 116 15.20 4.89 -15.68
C LEU A 116 16.16 4.86 -16.89
N GLU A 117 15.78 4.21 -18.00
CA GLU A 117 16.52 4.27 -19.27
C GLU A 117 16.61 5.71 -19.78
N ALA A 118 15.53 6.49 -19.66
CA ALA A 118 15.55 7.90 -20.01
C ALA A 118 16.56 8.72 -19.17
N LEU A 119 16.84 8.30 -17.93
CA LEU A 119 17.90 8.88 -17.07
C LEU A 119 19.32 8.37 -17.41
N GLY A 120 19.46 7.46 -18.40
CA GLY A 120 20.75 6.92 -18.84
C GLY A 120 21.13 5.58 -18.20
N VAL A 121 20.15 4.85 -17.65
CA VAL A 121 20.37 3.49 -17.13
C VAL A 121 20.30 2.48 -18.26
N GLU A 122 21.26 1.56 -18.30
CA GLU A 122 21.30 0.39 -19.16
C GLU A 122 20.81 -0.83 -18.39
N PHE A 123 19.89 -1.61 -18.98
CA PHE A 123 19.32 -2.80 -18.37
C PHE A 123 19.76 -4.07 -19.09
N ASP A 124 20.08 -5.08 -18.29
CA ASP A 124 20.25 -6.46 -18.73
C ASP A 124 19.49 -7.41 -17.81
N THR A 125 18.86 -8.41 -18.38
CA THR A 125 18.12 -9.43 -17.63
C THR A 125 18.76 -10.80 -17.83
N ALA A 126 19.36 -11.34 -16.78
CA ALA A 126 19.99 -12.64 -16.80
C ALA A 126 19.76 -13.41 -15.49
N HIS A 127 19.59 -14.72 -15.59
CA HIS A 127 19.50 -15.63 -14.44
C HIS A 127 18.43 -15.24 -13.39
N GLY A 128 17.31 -14.64 -13.83
CA GLY A 128 16.23 -14.20 -12.92
C GLY A 128 16.53 -12.88 -12.20
N TYR A 129 17.59 -12.16 -12.59
CA TYR A 129 17.92 -10.84 -12.10
C TYR A 129 17.68 -9.76 -13.14
N ILE A 130 17.42 -8.56 -12.66
CA ILE A 130 17.51 -7.31 -13.40
C ILE A 130 18.81 -6.65 -12.96
N ASN A 131 19.72 -6.46 -13.90
CA ASN A 131 20.95 -5.71 -13.73
C ASN A 131 20.74 -4.33 -14.35
N ALA A 132 20.87 -3.28 -13.55
CA ALA A 132 20.73 -1.89 -13.97
C ALA A 132 22.05 -1.17 -13.74
N ASN A 133 22.59 -0.49 -14.76
CA ASN A 133 23.84 0.24 -14.69
C ASN A 133 23.69 1.60 -15.32
N ALA A 134 24.25 2.63 -14.72
CA ALA A 134 24.35 3.98 -15.27
C ALA A 134 25.84 4.36 -15.43
N PRO A 135 26.52 3.87 -16.48
CA PRO A 135 27.99 4.00 -16.61
C PRO A 135 28.46 5.46 -16.77
N GLN A 136 27.59 6.35 -17.21
CA GLN A 136 27.85 7.77 -17.34
C GLN A 136 27.23 8.60 -16.19
N GLY A 137 26.76 7.92 -15.12
CA GLY A 137 25.92 8.53 -14.09
C GLY A 137 24.50 8.81 -14.58
N LEU A 138 23.63 9.19 -13.65
CA LEU A 138 22.25 9.55 -13.96
C LEU A 138 22.18 11.01 -14.48
N ARG A 139 21.36 11.24 -15.50
CA ARG A 139 21.14 12.58 -16.10
C ARG A 139 19.68 12.94 -16.07
N GLY A 140 19.38 14.14 -15.55
CA GLY A 140 18.04 14.68 -15.53
C GLY A 140 17.47 14.87 -16.94
N THR A 141 16.21 14.51 -17.10
CA THR A 141 15.45 14.62 -18.35
C THR A 141 13.96 14.70 -18.07
N THR A 142 13.13 14.90 -19.08
CA THR A 142 11.68 14.77 -18.96
C THR A 142 11.26 13.34 -19.24
N VAL A 143 10.53 12.76 -18.30
CA VAL A 143 9.96 11.39 -18.38
C VAL A 143 8.45 11.50 -18.30
N THR A 144 7.74 11.12 -19.35
CA THR A 144 6.27 11.05 -19.36
C THR A 144 5.83 9.60 -19.11
N LEU A 145 5.07 9.36 -18.03
CA LEU A 145 4.52 8.04 -17.71
C LEU A 145 3.20 7.84 -18.49
N GLU A 146 3.05 6.70 -19.14
CA GLU A 146 1.79 6.35 -19.84
C GLU A 146 0.61 6.20 -18.87
N PHE A 147 0.92 5.81 -17.65
CA PHE A 147 -0.03 5.67 -16.56
C PHE A 147 0.61 6.21 -15.26
N ALA A 148 -0.19 6.84 -14.39
CA ALA A 148 0.27 7.38 -13.11
C ALA A 148 0.66 6.24 -12.13
N SER A 149 1.77 5.58 -12.42
CA SER A 149 2.27 4.44 -11.65
C SER A 149 2.97 4.91 -10.39
N VAL A 150 2.44 4.51 -9.22
CA VAL A 150 3.04 4.82 -7.91
C VAL A 150 4.48 4.32 -7.84
N GLY A 151 4.70 3.02 -8.12
CA GLY A 151 6.03 2.44 -7.99
C GLY A 151 7.06 3.04 -8.97
N ALA A 152 6.67 3.35 -10.21
CA ALA A 152 7.57 3.99 -11.17
C ALA A 152 7.91 5.43 -10.73
N THR A 153 6.90 6.21 -10.29
CA THR A 153 7.10 7.57 -9.77
C THR A 153 8.07 7.56 -8.58
N GLU A 154 7.89 6.67 -7.61
CA GLU A 154 8.77 6.54 -6.43
C GLU A 154 10.22 6.22 -6.81
N ASN A 155 10.43 5.23 -7.70
CA ASN A 155 11.77 4.88 -8.15
C ASN A 155 12.44 6.00 -8.94
N LEU A 156 11.68 6.67 -9.80
CA LEU A 156 12.19 7.82 -10.56
C LEU A 156 12.56 8.98 -9.64
N ILE A 157 11.73 9.32 -8.65
CA ILE A 157 12.06 10.34 -7.65
C ILE A 157 13.37 9.98 -6.94
N MET A 158 13.46 8.74 -6.38
CA MET A 158 14.63 8.31 -5.62
C MET A 158 15.92 8.22 -6.45
N ALA A 159 15.84 7.89 -7.74
CA ALA A 159 16.99 7.92 -8.63
C ALA A 159 17.38 9.37 -9.00
N SER A 160 16.39 10.21 -9.30
CA SER A 160 16.58 11.56 -9.83
C SER A 160 17.15 12.56 -8.84
N VAL A 161 16.96 12.35 -7.52
CA VAL A 161 17.55 13.24 -6.49
C VAL A 161 19.08 13.29 -6.55
N ARG A 162 19.72 12.30 -7.19
CA ARG A 162 21.16 12.21 -7.40
C ARG A 162 21.56 12.34 -8.88
N ALA A 163 20.61 12.62 -9.79
CA ALA A 163 20.90 12.79 -11.21
C ALA A 163 21.54 14.16 -11.49
N GLN A 164 22.41 14.23 -12.45
CA GLN A 164 22.98 15.52 -12.91
C GLN A 164 21.93 16.33 -13.66
N GLY A 165 21.62 17.53 -13.21
CA GLY A 165 20.65 18.43 -13.84
C GLY A 165 19.23 18.26 -13.28
N THR A 166 18.22 18.58 -14.06
CA THR A 166 16.82 18.59 -13.65
C THR A 166 16.04 17.46 -14.30
N THR A 167 15.30 16.70 -13.51
CA THR A 167 14.33 15.69 -13.97
C THR A 167 12.93 16.24 -13.82
N VAL A 168 12.10 16.04 -14.85
CA VAL A 168 10.66 16.32 -14.81
C VAL A 168 9.92 14.99 -15.03
N ILE A 169 9.12 14.56 -14.07
CA ILE A 169 8.23 13.41 -14.22
C ILE A 169 6.85 13.96 -14.54
N ASP A 170 6.40 13.73 -15.75
CA ASP A 170 5.07 14.11 -16.25
C ASP A 170 4.12 12.91 -16.12
N ASN A 171 2.85 13.16 -15.80
CA ASN A 171 1.85 12.18 -15.41
C ASN A 171 2.29 11.32 -14.21
N ALA A 172 2.94 11.95 -13.24
CA ALA A 172 3.36 11.33 -12.00
C ALA A 172 2.16 10.87 -11.15
N ALA A 173 2.35 9.83 -10.36
CA ALA A 173 1.41 9.43 -9.32
C ALA A 173 1.31 10.52 -8.24
N ARG A 174 0.13 10.69 -7.64
CA ARG A 174 -0.20 11.79 -6.74
C ARG A 174 -0.58 11.34 -5.33
N GLU A 175 -0.45 10.07 -5.05
CA GLU A 175 -0.79 9.45 -3.77
C GLU A 175 -0.09 10.17 -2.61
N PRO A 176 -0.74 10.26 -1.43
CA PRO A 176 -0.15 10.87 -0.24
C PRO A 176 1.22 10.29 0.13
N GLU A 177 1.44 9.02 -0.17
CA GLU A 177 2.70 8.31 0.06
C GLU A 177 3.84 8.84 -0.83
N ILE A 178 3.51 9.38 -2.03
CA ILE A 178 4.48 10.10 -2.89
C ILE A 178 4.87 11.43 -2.26
N VAL A 179 3.90 12.13 -1.68
CA VAL A 179 4.17 13.40 -0.98
C VAL A 179 5.03 13.16 0.26
N ASP A 180 4.75 12.12 1.03
CA ASP A 180 5.51 11.72 2.21
C ASP A 180 6.97 11.39 1.86
N LEU A 181 7.19 10.61 0.79
CA LEU A 181 8.52 10.31 0.26
C LEU A 181 9.27 11.60 -0.16
N ALA A 182 8.60 12.50 -0.90
CA ALA A 182 9.21 13.74 -1.35
C ALA A 182 9.56 14.67 -0.18
N ASN A 183 8.71 14.71 0.87
CA ASN A 183 8.97 15.47 2.09
C ASN A 183 10.22 14.96 2.80
N MET A 184 10.31 13.65 3.06
CA MET A 184 11.50 13.06 3.67
C MET A 184 12.77 13.33 2.84
N LEU A 185 12.71 13.16 1.53
CA LEU A 185 13.86 13.43 0.65
C LEU A 185 14.26 14.91 0.67
N ASN A 186 13.29 15.84 0.72
CA ASN A 186 13.59 17.27 0.86
C ASN A 186 14.20 17.60 2.24
N GLU A 187 13.73 16.96 3.31
CA GLU A 187 14.38 17.03 4.62
C GLU A 187 15.83 16.51 4.57
N MET A 188 16.10 15.46 3.77
CA MET A 188 17.44 14.92 3.52
C MET A 188 18.32 15.86 2.67
N GLY A 189 17.78 16.96 2.14
CA GLY A 189 18.51 17.94 1.32
C GLY A 189 18.23 17.85 -0.18
N ALA A 190 17.29 17.04 -0.63
CA ALA A 190 16.83 17.02 -2.02
C ALA A 190 16.07 18.30 -2.39
N LYS A 191 15.85 18.51 -3.68
CA LYS A 191 15.11 19.64 -4.21
C LYS A 191 13.97 19.13 -5.11
N ILE A 192 12.87 18.76 -4.49
CA ILE A 192 11.68 18.19 -5.14
C ILE A 192 10.52 19.16 -4.99
N VAL A 193 9.87 19.49 -6.09
CA VAL A 193 8.64 20.29 -6.12
C VAL A 193 7.57 19.60 -6.94
N GLY A 194 6.29 19.86 -6.64
CA GLY A 194 5.16 19.31 -7.38
C GLY A 194 4.72 17.91 -6.94
N ALA A 195 5.29 17.29 -5.90
CA ALA A 195 4.77 16.05 -5.34
C ALA A 195 3.28 16.20 -4.96
N GLY A 196 2.45 15.21 -5.31
CA GLY A 196 0.99 15.30 -5.16
C GLY A 196 0.28 15.98 -6.33
N THR A 197 1.02 16.47 -7.34
CA THR A 197 0.50 16.99 -8.61
C THR A 197 0.87 16.06 -9.76
N PRO A 198 0.30 16.24 -10.97
CA PRO A 198 0.66 15.43 -12.13
C PRO A 198 2.11 15.62 -12.61
N VAL A 199 2.78 16.69 -12.18
CA VAL A 199 4.15 17.01 -12.61
C VAL A 199 5.04 17.17 -11.40
N VAL A 200 6.07 16.33 -11.31
CA VAL A 200 7.10 16.40 -10.26
C VAL A 200 8.42 16.83 -10.89
N THR A 201 9.01 17.89 -10.35
CA THR A 201 10.30 18.40 -10.80
C THR A 201 11.34 18.17 -9.71
N ILE A 202 12.49 17.63 -10.10
CA ILE A 202 13.58 17.27 -9.21
C ILE A 202 14.88 17.88 -9.75
N GLU A 203 15.51 18.75 -8.97
CA GLU A 203 16.87 19.20 -9.22
C GLU A 203 17.84 18.28 -8.47
N GLY A 204 18.71 17.61 -9.18
CA GLY A 204 19.67 16.68 -8.57
C GLY A 204 20.68 17.38 -7.67
N VAL A 205 21.08 16.70 -6.60
CA VAL A 205 22.04 17.21 -5.61
C VAL A 205 23.25 16.27 -5.48
N GLU A 206 24.38 16.80 -5.05
CA GLU A 206 25.60 16.01 -4.89
C GLU A 206 25.56 15.12 -3.64
N GLU A 207 24.92 15.58 -2.56
CA GLU A 207 24.87 14.86 -1.29
C GLU A 207 23.48 14.97 -0.67
N LEU A 208 23.11 13.92 0.08
CA LEU A 208 21.96 13.85 0.95
C LEU A 208 22.42 13.46 2.34
N HIS A 209 21.70 13.88 3.37
CA HIS A 209 22.03 13.58 4.77
C HIS A 209 20.88 12.83 5.47
N PRO A 210 21.20 12.05 6.52
CA PRO A 210 20.19 11.38 7.33
C PRO A 210 19.27 12.36 8.05
N VAL A 211 18.05 11.92 8.33
CA VAL A 211 16.99 12.72 8.97
C VAL A 211 16.21 11.93 10.01
N ILE A 212 15.38 12.63 10.76
CA ILE A 212 14.29 12.04 11.56
C ILE A 212 13.00 12.39 10.83
N HIS A 213 12.26 11.36 10.41
CA HIS A 213 11.01 11.54 9.66
C HIS A 213 9.89 10.69 10.26
N ARG A 214 8.66 11.22 10.25
CA ARG A 214 7.48 10.53 10.74
C ARG A 214 6.63 10.05 9.56
N VAL A 215 6.43 8.74 9.47
CA VAL A 215 5.58 8.10 8.46
C VAL A 215 4.14 8.58 8.57
N VAL A 216 3.52 8.95 7.47
CA VAL A 216 2.10 9.36 7.40
C VAL A 216 1.18 8.21 7.85
N GLY A 217 0.03 8.54 8.45
CA GLY A 217 -0.95 7.53 8.88
C GLY A 217 -1.56 6.75 7.71
N ASP A 218 -1.83 5.44 7.92
CA ASP A 218 -2.35 4.56 6.87
C ASP A 218 -3.83 4.83 6.56
N ARG A 219 -4.07 5.55 5.47
CA ARG A 219 -5.42 5.85 4.98
C ARG A 219 -6.22 4.60 4.59
N ILE A 220 -5.57 3.50 4.20
CA ILE A 220 -6.26 2.28 3.79
C ILE A 220 -6.68 1.46 5.03
N GLU A 221 -5.83 1.43 6.05
CA GLU A 221 -6.22 0.91 7.37
C GLU A 221 -7.41 1.73 7.91
N ALA A 222 -7.31 3.07 7.88
CA ALA A 222 -8.40 3.94 8.28
C ALA A 222 -9.71 3.63 7.55
N GLY A 223 -9.67 3.55 6.23
CA GLY A 223 -10.83 3.23 5.40
C GLY A 223 -11.45 1.87 5.75
N THR A 224 -10.62 0.88 6.07
CA THR A 224 -11.09 -0.45 6.48
C THR A 224 -11.86 -0.40 7.81
N PHE A 225 -11.34 0.35 8.81
CA PHE A 225 -12.04 0.52 10.09
C PHE A 225 -13.27 1.44 9.98
N ILE A 226 -13.27 2.43 9.08
CA ILE A 226 -14.45 3.25 8.78
C ILE A 226 -15.55 2.37 8.18
N VAL A 227 -15.23 1.45 7.27
CA VAL A 227 -16.20 0.48 6.72
C VAL A 227 -16.72 -0.45 7.82
N ALA A 228 -15.86 -0.96 8.70
CA ALA A 228 -16.28 -1.77 9.84
C ALA A 228 -17.21 -0.99 10.79
N GLY A 229 -16.87 0.27 11.10
CA GLY A 229 -17.72 1.17 11.89
C GLY A 229 -19.08 1.42 11.26
N ALA A 230 -19.12 1.68 9.94
CA ALA A 230 -20.38 1.87 9.21
C ALA A 230 -21.31 0.65 9.29
N LEU A 231 -20.77 -0.55 9.47
CA LEU A 231 -21.56 -1.78 9.57
C LEU A 231 -21.94 -2.13 11.02
N MET A 232 -21.12 -1.76 12.01
CA MET A 232 -21.22 -2.35 13.35
C MET A 232 -21.20 -1.36 14.51
N ALA A 233 -20.91 -0.07 14.29
CA ALA A 233 -20.88 0.90 15.38
C ALA A 233 -22.18 0.86 16.21
N ASP A 234 -22.05 1.09 17.51
CA ASP A 234 -23.21 1.35 18.38
C ASP A 234 -23.69 2.82 18.20
N ASP A 235 -24.64 3.25 19.00
CA ASP A 235 -25.22 4.60 18.92
C ASP A 235 -24.20 5.74 19.16
N ARG A 236 -22.99 5.43 19.62
CA ARG A 236 -21.91 6.39 19.85
C ARG A 236 -21.00 6.57 18.62
N GLY A 237 -21.15 5.74 17.59
CA GLY A 237 -20.24 5.73 16.46
C GLY A 237 -18.82 5.26 16.79
N VAL A 238 -17.91 5.41 15.84
CA VAL A 238 -16.48 5.08 16.00
C VAL A 238 -15.63 6.23 15.48
N ASP A 239 -14.69 6.72 16.30
CA ASP A 239 -13.64 7.63 15.86
C ASP A 239 -12.45 6.84 15.32
N VAL A 240 -12.13 7.04 14.05
CA VAL A 240 -10.92 6.53 13.40
C VAL A 240 -9.96 7.70 13.22
N THR A 241 -8.82 7.66 13.91
CA THR A 241 -7.90 8.80 14.05
C THR A 241 -6.47 8.47 13.63
N GLY A 242 -5.58 9.47 13.58
CA GLY A 242 -4.17 9.28 13.23
C GLY A 242 -3.91 9.32 11.72
N PHE A 243 -4.83 9.85 10.91
CA PHE A 243 -4.65 10.03 9.48
C PHE A 243 -5.32 11.31 8.96
N CYS A 244 -4.91 11.75 7.78
CA CYS A 244 -5.53 12.93 7.15
C CYS A 244 -6.78 12.52 6.33
N PRO A 245 -8.00 12.97 6.68
CA PRO A 245 -9.23 12.58 5.98
C PRO A 245 -9.27 12.94 4.49
N ILE A 246 -8.53 13.97 4.06
CA ILE A 246 -8.42 14.36 2.65
C ILE A 246 -7.81 13.23 1.82
N HIS A 247 -6.94 12.39 2.41
CA HIS A 247 -6.34 11.25 1.75
C HIS A 247 -7.32 10.13 1.39
N LEU A 248 -8.53 10.16 1.98
CA LEU A 248 -9.66 9.25 1.66
C LEU A 248 -10.83 9.97 0.99
N GLY A 249 -10.64 11.17 0.47
CA GLY A 249 -11.72 12.04 0.00
C GLY A 249 -12.75 11.35 -0.91
N MET A 250 -12.29 10.55 -1.90
CA MET A 250 -13.19 9.83 -2.81
C MET A 250 -13.91 8.66 -2.12
N VAL A 251 -13.25 7.96 -1.18
CA VAL A 251 -13.88 6.86 -0.40
C VAL A 251 -15.01 7.43 0.45
N LEU A 252 -14.72 8.49 1.23
CA LEU A 252 -15.71 9.16 2.07
C LEU A 252 -16.90 9.72 1.24
N LYS A 253 -16.60 10.29 0.06
CA LYS A 253 -17.64 10.77 -0.86
C LYS A 253 -18.55 9.64 -1.36
N LYS A 254 -18.00 8.48 -1.69
CA LYS A 254 -18.78 7.31 -2.10
C LYS A 254 -19.60 6.76 -0.94
N MET A 255 -19.05 6.71 0.27
CA MET A 255 -19.78 6.29 1.47
C MET A 255 -20.93 7.25 1.80
N GLU A 256 -20.73 8.57 1.68
CA GLU A 256 -21.79 9.57 1.79
C GLU A 256 -22.95 9.33 0.80
N LEU A 257 -22.61 9.03 -0.48
CA LEU A 257 -23.60 8.68 -1.50
C LEU A 257 -24.34 7.37 -1.19
N MET A 258 -23.67 6.41 -0.51
CA MET A 258 -24.30 5.20 0.01
C MET A 258 -25.21 5.47 1.22
N GLY A 259 -25.25 6.69 1.71
CA GLY A 259 -26.04 7.09 2.87
C GLY A 259 -25.39 6.81 4.22
N ILE A 260 -24.06 6.63 4.21
CA ILE A 260 -23.25 6.41 5.42
C ILE A 260 -22.75 7.76 5.91
N ASP A 261 -23.05 8.05 7.18
CA ASP A 261 -22.63 9.29 7.83
C ASP A 261 -21.18 9.16 8.32
N CYS A 262 -20.30 9.97 7.70
CA CYS A 262 -18.88 10.06 8.00
C CYS A 262 -18.53 11.54 8.24
N GLU A 263 -18.40 11.94 9.50
CA GLU A 263 -18.02 13.30 9.88
C GLU A 263 -16.49 13.42 9.98
N ARG A 264 -15.91 14.45 9.36
CA ARG A 264 -14.49 14.76 9.51
C ARG A 264 -14.25 15.41 10.87
N VAL A 265 -13.31 14.84 11.62
CA VAL A 265 -12.80 15.41 12.86
C VAL A 265 -11.35 15.86 12.67
N GLU A 266 -10.75 16.53 13.67
CA GLU A 266 -9.44 17.18 13.55
C GLU A 266 -8.34 16.25 13.02
N ASP A 267 -8.27 15.00 13.48
CA ASP A 267 -7.24 14.02 13.15
C ASP A 267 -7.84 12.70 12.62
N GLY A 268 -8.99 12.77 11.94
CA GLY A 268 -9.62 11.54 11.47
C GLY A 268 -11.06 11.70 11.02
N VAL A 269 -11.83 10.62 11.20
CA VAL A 269 -13.23 10.52 10.80
C VAL A 269 -14.04 9.85 11.92
N HIS A 270 -15.14 10.46 12.29
CA HIS A 270 -16.21 9.83 13.06
C HIS A 270 -17.18 9.17 12.10
N VAL A 271 -17.49 7.89 12.31
CA VAL A 271 -18.44 7.13 11.49
C VAL A 271 -19.56 6.56 12.33
N ASN A 272 -20.79 6.76 11.89
CA ASN A 272 -21.99 6.20 12.48
C ASN A 272 -22.41 4.92 11.73
N ARG A 273 -23.11 4.03 12.44
CA ARG A 273 -23.68 2.84 11.82
C ARG A 273 -24.71 3.24 10.75
N ALA A 274 -24.62 2.63 9.58
CA ALA A 274 -25.57 2.82 8.52
C ALA A 274 -26.89 2.09 8.83
N GLU A 275 -28.00 2.80 8.85
CA GLU A 275 -29.34 2.19 8.95
C GLU A 275 -29.74 1.52 7.63
N ARG A 276 -29.35 2.11 6.51
CA ARG A 276 -29.66 1.65 5.17
C ARG A 276 -28.55 2.04 4.20
N ILE A 277 -28.03 1.07 3.47
CA ILE A 277 -26.99 1.28 2.47
C ILE A 277 -27.62 1.39 1.08
N LYS A 278 -27.37 2.49 0.37
CA LYS A 278 -27.84 2.71 -1.00
C LYS A 278 -26.83 2.14 -1.99
N PRO A 279 -27.26 1.59 -3.14
CA PRO A 279 -26.35 1.13 -4.17
C PRO A 279 -25.64 2.31 -4.82
N VAL A 280 -24.32 2.18 -5.04
CA VAL A 280 -23.48 3.18 -5.72
C VAL A 280 -22.46 2.48 -6.59
N ASP A 281 -22.30 2.93 -7.83
CA ASP A 281 -21.26 2.44 -8.71
C ASP A 281 -19.89 3.01 -8.36
N ILE A 282 -18.87 2.14 -8.41
CA ILE A 282 -17.49 2.46 -8.05
C ILE A 282 -16.58 2.20 -9.24
N GLN A 283 -15.60 3.08 -9.45
CA GLN A 283 -14.49 2.86 -10.38
C GLN A 283 -13.18 3.11 -9.66
N THR A 284 -12.28 2.14 -9.68
CA THR A 284 -10.93 2.35 -9.15
C THR A 284 -10.11 3.18 -10.13
N LEU A 285 -9.44 4.20 -9.63
CA LEU A 285 -8.61 5.14 -10.40
C LEU A 285 -7.40 5.57 -9.56
N PRO A 286 -6.29 6.01 -10.20
CA PRO A 286 -5.20 6.66 -9.48
C PRO A 286 -5.71 7.84 -8.64
N PHE A 287 -5.00 8.12 -7.56
CA PHE A 287 -5.34 9.21 -6.64
C PHE A 287 -5.47 10.57 -7.40
N PRO A 288 -6.49 11.41 -7.11
CA PRO A 288 -7.44 11.32 -6.00
C PRO A 288 -8.72 10.53 -6.30
N GLY A 289 -8.70 9.64 -7.31
CA GLY A 289 -9.80 8.72 -7.57
C GLY A 289 -10.00 7.70 -6.46
N PHE A 290 -10.95 6.77 -6.67
CA PHE A 290 -11.22 5.72 -5.69
C PHE A 290 -10.05 4.71 -5.67
N PRO A 291 -9.37 4.51 -4.51
CA PRO A 291 -8.19 3.66 -4.44
C PRO A 291 -8.56 2.18 -4.58
N THR A 292 -7.83 1.48 -5.43
CA THR A 292 -8.00 0.03 -5.63
C THR A 292 -7.82 -0.76 -4.32
N ASP A 293 -7.03 -0.27 -3.36
CA ASP A 293 -6.82 -0.89 -2.05
C ASP A 293 -8.06 -0.85 -1.14
N MET A 294 -9.08 -0.05 -1.49
CA MET A 294 -10.39 -0.01 -0.79
C MET A 294 -11.48 -0.76 -1.56
N GLN A 295 -11.18 -1.36 -2.71
CA GLN A 295 -12.14 -2.05 -3.57
C GLN A 295 -12.84 -3.21 -2.84
N ALA A 296 -12.09 -4.00 -2.07
CA ALA A 296 -12.64 -5.15 -1.35
C ALA A 296 -13.59 -4.72 -0.21
N GLN A 297 -13.21 -3.70 0.56
CA GLN A 297 -14.01 -3.18 1.67
C GLN A 297 -15.31 -2.55 1.19
N ILE A 298 -15.26 -1.75 0.12
CA ILE A 298 -16.47 -1.14 -0.44
C ILE A 298 -17.40 -2.20 -1.06
N MET A 299 -16.86 -3.32 -1.56
CA MET A 299 -17.66 -4.43 -2.08
C MET A 299 -18.50 -5.09 -0.99
N VAL A 300 -18.01 -5.17 0.26
CA VAL A 300 -18.78 -5.65 1.41
C VAL A 300 -20.01 -4.76 1.63
N LEU A 301 -19.83 -3.42 1.62
CA LEU A 301 -20.95 -2.47 1.73
C LEU A 301 -21.92 -2.60 0.54
N SER A 302 -21.40 -2.71 -0.68
CA SER A 302 -22.23 -2.85 -1.89
C SER A 302 -23.04 -4.14 -1.88
N ALA A 303 -22.50 -5.22 -1.30
CA ALA A 303 -23.22 -6.50 -1.18
C ALA A 303 -24.38 -6.47 -0.16
N LEU A 304 -24.45 -5.44 0.68
CA LEU A 304 -25.53 -5.21 1.63
C LEU A 304 -26.43 -4.03 1.23
N ALA A 305 -26.15 -3.40 0.10
CA ALA A 305 -26.93 -2.27 -0.38
C ALA A 305 -28.33 -2.68 -0.83
N ASP A 306 -29.30 -1.79 -0.66
CA ASP A 306 -30.69 -2.01 -1.10
C ASP A 306 -30.81 -1.74 -2.61
N GLY A 307 -30.29 -2.65 -3.42
CA GLY A 307 -30.27 -2.56 -4.88
C GLY A 307 -29.03 -3.18 -5.52
N SER A 308 -28.65 -2.68 -6.68
CA SER A 308 -27.52 -3.22 -7.46
C SER A 308 -26.45 -2.16 -7.67
N SER A 309 -25.20 -2.57 -7.58
CA SER A 309 -24.01 -1.74 -7.83
C SER A 309 -23.08 -2.42 -8.83
N VAL A 310 -22.31 -1.63 -9.55
CA VAL A 310 -21.21 -2.10 -10.40
C VAL A 310 -19.89 -1.57 -9.85
N ILE A 311 -18.94 -2.46 -9.62
CA ILE A 311 -17.55 -2.08 -9.30
C ILE A 311 -16.68 -2.37 -10.51
N THR A 312 -16.03 -1.34 -11.04
CA THR A 312 -15.08 -1.44 -12.15
C THR A 312 -13.66 -1.31 -11.62
N GLU A 313 -12.84 -2.36 -11.77
CA GLU A 313 -11.45 -2.38 -11.38
C GLU A 313 -10.55 -2.06 -12.58
N ASN A 314 -9.94 -0.86 -12.56
CA ASN A 314 -9.11 -0.38 -13.67
C ASN A 314 -7.60 -0.48 -13.40
N ILE A 315 -7.19 -0.91 -12.19
CA ILE A 315 -5.78 -0.90 -11.78
C ILE A 315 -5.16 -2.30 -11.85
N PHE A 316 -5.91 -3.33 -11.42
CA PHE A 316 -5.40 -4.70 -11.34
C PHE A 316 -6.36 -5.73 -11.94
N GLU A 317 -5.85 -6.57 -12.85
CA GLU A 317 -6.64 -7.54 -13.61
C GLU A 317 -7.35 -8.59 -12.73
N ASN A 318 -6.68 -9.06 -11.66
CA ASN A 318 -7.18 -10.16 -10.82
C ASN A 318 -7.60 -9.71 -9.41
N ARG A 319 -8.06 -8.46 -9.25
CA ARG A 319 -8.36 -7.93 -7.91
C ARG A 319 -9.64 -8.49 -7.28
N PHE A 320 -10.47 -9.23 -8.04
CA PHE A 320 -11.73 -9.79 -7.58
C PHE A 320 -11.63 -11.21 -7.00
N MET A 321 -10.44 -11.76 -6.77
CA MET A 321 -10.31 -13.15 -6.26
C MET A 321 -11.05 -13.40 -4.96
N PHE A 322 -11.11 -12.41 -4.05
CA PHE A 322 -11.82 -12.53 -2.77
C PHE A 322 -13.35 -12.58 -2.94
N ALA A 323 -13.89 -12.15 -4.07
CA ALA A 323 -15.34 -12.12 -4.30
C ALA A 323 -15.96 -13.51 -4.26
N SER A 324 -15.24 -14.56 -4.69
CA SER A 324 -15.68 -15.95 -4.58
C SER A 324 -15.88 -16.38 -3.12
N GLU A 325 -15.06 -15.87 -2.21
CA GLU A 325 -15.19 -16.13 -0.78
C GLU A 325 -16.39 -15.37 -0.17
N LEU A 326 -16.66 -14.14 -0.62
CA LEU A 326 -17.90 -13.44 -0.24
C LEU A 326 -19.15 -14.15 -0.77
N VAL A 327 -19.09 -14.75 -1.97
CA VAL A 327 -20.20 -15.58 -2.49
C VAL A 327 -20.44 -16.81 -1.61
N ARG A 328 -19.38 -17.44 -1.03
CA ARG A 328 -19.54 -18.49 -0.02
C ARG A 328 -20.29 -18.02 1.23
N MET A 329 -20.13 -16.75 1.58
CA MET A 329 -20.83 -16.11 2.69
C MET A 329 -22.24 -15.66 2.32
N GLY A 330 -22.72 -15.95 1.09
CA GLY A 330 -24.07 -15.63 0.63
C GLY A 330 -24.21 -14.34 -0.19
N ALA A 331 -23.12 -13.67 -0.54
CA ALA A 331 -23.18 -12.49 -1.42
C ALA A 331 -23.61 -12.87 -2.83
N ASN A 332 -24.35 -11.98 -3.50
CA ASN A 332 -24.78 -12.16 -4.89
C ASN A 332 -23.90 -11.28 -5.80
N ILE A 333 -22.80 -11.87 -6.28
CA ILE A 333 -21.77 -11.17 -7.07
C ILE A 333 -21.52 -11.97 -8.35
N ARG A 334 -21.54 -11.28 -9.50
CA ARG A 334 -21.12 -11.80 -10.80
C ARG A 334 -19.97 -10.98 -11.35
N ILE A 335 -18.88 -11.63 -11.72
CA ILE A 335 -17.69 -10.98 -12.28
C ILE A 335 -17.65 -11.21 -13.77
N GLU A 336 -17.48 -10.12 -14.53
CA GLU A 336 -17.25 -10.13 -15.97
C GLU A 336 -16.05 -9.23 -16.30
N SER A 337 -14.91 -9.84 -16.65
CA SER A 337 -13.66 -9.14 -16.95
C SER A 337 -13.22 -8.27 -15.73
N HIS A 338 -13.20 -6.96 -15.87
CA HIS A 338 -12.84 -6.00 -14.83
C HIS A 338 -14.06 -5.34 -14.15
N HIS A 339 -15.24 -5.92 -14.31
CA HIS A 339 -16.49 -5.48 -13.67
C HIS A 339 -17.02 -6.53 -12.72
N ALA A 340 -17.44 -6.12 -11.53
CA ALA A 340 -18.23 -6.91 -10.61
C ALA A 340 -19.64 -6.31 -10.52
N MET A 341 -20.65 -7.08 -10.92
CA MET A 341 -22.05 -6.77 -10.71
C MET A 341 -22.49 -7.35 -9.39
N ILE A 342 -23.00 -6.52 -8.49
CA ILE A 342 -23.33 -6.87 -7.11
C ILE A 342 -24.79 -6.58 -6.90
N HIS A 343 -25.56 -7.60 -6.48
CA HIS A 343 -26.92 -7.43 -6.04
C HIS A 343 -26.98 -7.56 -4.52
N GLY A 344 -27.48 -6.56 -3.84
CA GLY A 344 -27.52 -6.53 -2.39
C GLY A 344 -28.35 -7.68 -1.81
N VAL A 345 -27.84 -8.21 -0.69
CA VAL A 345 -28.46 -9.27 0.10
C VAL A 345 -28.82 -8.75 1.49
N LYS A 346 -29.70 -9.45 2.20
CA LYS A 346 -30.16 -9.04 3.54
C LYS A 346 -29.09 -9.20 4.63
N GLY A 347 -28.09 -10.02 4.38
CA GLY A 347 -27.00 -10.32 5.32
C GLY A 347 -26.14 -11.44 4.80
N PHE A 348 -25.03 -11.70 5.47
CA PHE A 348 -24.11 -12.79 5.20
C PHE A 348 -24.36 -13.95 6.17
N SER A 349 -23.93 -15.15 5.80
CA SER A 349 -23.84 -16.33 6.66
C SER A 349 -22.39 -16.65 6.99
N GLY A 350 -22.14 -17.12 8.21
CA GLY A 350 -20.83 -17.62 8.62
C GLY A 350 -20.35 -18.75 7.71
N ALA A 351 -19.07 -18.72 7.33
CA ALA A 351 -18.47 -19.71 6.45
C ALA A 351 -16.96 -19.86 6.71
N GLN A 352 -16.39 -20.97 6.25
CA GLN A 352 -14.95 -21.13 6.14
C GLN A 352 -14.47 -20.49 4.83
N VAL A 353 -13.64 -19.45 4.95
CA VAL A 353 -13.12 -18.66 3.82
C VAL A 353 -11.61 -18.52 3.89
N THR A 354 -10.99 -18.31 2.75
CA THR A 354 -9.53 -18.17 2.66
C THR A 354 -9.16 -16.75 2.20
N SER A 355 -8.27 -16.10 2.94
CA SER A 355 -7.71 -14.80 2.54
C SER A 355 -6.84 -14.95 1.30
N PRO A 356 -7.23 -14.44 0.11
CA PRO A 356 -6.44 -14.59 -1.09
C PRO A 356 -5.31 -13.56 -1.18
N ASP A 357 -5.48 -12.43 -0.52
CA ASP A 357 -4.55 -11.31 -0.47
C ASP A 357 -4.81 -10.43 0.78
N LEU A 358 -3.95 -9.42 0.96
CA LEU A 358 -3.98 -8.49 2.08
C LEU A 358 -5.35 -7.80 2.27
N ARG A 359 -5.89 -7.19 1.22
CA ARG A 359 -7.09 -6.32 1.30
C ARG A 359 -8.36 -7.15 1.25
N GLY A 360 -8.39 -8.19 0.41
CA GLY A 360 -9.46 -9.17 0.37
C GLY A 360 -9.63 -9.89 1.70
N GLY A 361 -8.52 -10.29 2.33
CA GLY A 361 -8.56 -10.94 3.65
C GLY A 361 -9.14 -10.03 4.74
N ALA A 362 -8.73 -8.77 4.81
CA ALA A 362 -9.30 -7.81 5.75
C ALA A 362 -10.80 -7.58 5.51
N ALA A 363 -11.22 -7.49 4.25
CA ALA A 363 -12.64 -7.35 3.88
C ALA A 363 -13.46 -8.58 4.28
N LEU A 364 -12.92 -9.79 4.15
CA LEU A 364 -13.58 -11.02 4.60
C LEU A 364 -13.75 -11.05 6.13
N VAL A 365 -12.77 -10.58 6.89
CA VAL A 365 -12.92 -10.43 8.35
C VAL A 365 -14.05 -9.45 8.66
N VAL A 366 -14.07 -8.26 8.02
CA VAL A 366 -15.15 -7.28 8.21
C VAL A 366 -16.52 -7.87 7.85
N ALA A 367 -16.64 -8.61 6.75
CA ALA A 367 -17.88 -9.32 6.40
C ALA A 367 -18.26 -10.38 7.44
N GLY A 368 -17.28 -11.09 8.01
CA GLY A 368 -17.49 -12.08 9.06
C GLY A 368 -18.06 -11.50 10.36
N LEU A 369 -17.69 -10.24 10.69
CA LEU A 369 -18.19 -9.60 11.90
C LEU A 369 -19.72 -9.39 11.91
N ILE A 370 -20.34 -9.32 10.74
CA ILE A 370 -21.80 -9.10 10.59
C ILE A 370 -22.55 -10.32 10.06
N ALA A 371 -21.84 -11.42 9.82
CA ALA A 371 -22.43 -12.67 9.34
C ALA A 371 -23.21 -13.39 10.44
N ASP A 372 -24.31 -14.04 10.07
CA ASP A 372 -25.02 -14.95 10.98
C ASP A 372 -24.23 -16.26 11.14
N GLY A 373 -23.90 -16.63 12.37
CA GLY A 373 -23.05 -17.77 12.70
C GLY A 373 -21.56 -17.41 12.78
N THR A 374 -20.68 -18.41 12.66
CA THR A 374 -19.22 -18.24 12.79
C THR A 374 -18.54 -18.21 11.42
N THR A 375 -17.66 -17.23 11.20
CA THR A 375 -16.79 -17.15 10.04
C THR A 375 -15.36 -17.49 10.42
N GLU A 376 -14.75 -18.44 9.73
CA GLU A 376 -13.35 -18.81 9.89
C GLU A 376 -12.54 -18.28 8.70
N VAL A 377 -11.61 -17.36 8.95
CA VAL A 377 -10.75 -16.80 7.89
C VAL A 377 -9.36 -17.42 8.00
N SER A 378 -8.99 -18.24 7.02
CA SER A 378 -7.66 -18.87 6.93
C SER A 378 -6.66 -17.99 6.14
N ALA A 379 -5.39 -18.41 6.07
CA ALA A 379 -4.30 -17.71 5.39
C ALA A 379 -4.10 -16.24 5.88
N ILE A 380 -4.30 -15.99 7.17
CA ILE A 380 -4.22 -14.67 7.81
C ILE A 380 -2.84 -14.01 7.71
N HIS A 381 -1.80 -14.77 7.32
CA HIS A 381 -0.48 -14.21 7.04
C HIS A 381 -0.52 -13.13 5.94
N HIS A 382 -1.50 -13.19 5.03
CA HIS A 382 -1.72 -12.11 4.07
C HIS A 382 -2.16 -10.81 4.74
N ILE A 383 -3.05 -10.87 5.74
CA ILE A 383 -3.53 -9.70 6.48
C ILE A 383 -2.38 -9.06 7.28
N LYS A 384 -1.56 -9.87 7.94
CA LYS A 384 -0.39 -9.44 8.74
C LYS A 384 0.69 -8.71 7.93
N ARG A 385 0.61 -8.73 6.60
CA ARG A 385 1.52 -7.98 5.73
C ARG A 385 1.28 -6.47 5.77
N GLY A 386 0.13 -6.00 6.22
CA GLY A 386 -0.19 -4.58 6.15
C GLY A 386 -1.24 -4.09 7.12
N TYR A 387 -1.72 -4.91 8.03
CA TYR A 387 -2.53 -4.50 9.16
C TYR A 387 -1.83 -4.93 10.45
N GLU A 388 -1.48 -3.96 11.23
CA GLU A 388 -0.89 -4.14 12.54
C GLU A 388 -1.96 -4.41 13.58
N GLN A 389 -1.78 -5.47 14.40
CA GLN A 389 -2.70 -5.81 15.50
C GLN A 389 -4.18 -5.75 15.08
N PHE A 390 -4.50 -6.29 13.87
CA PHE A 390 -5.83 -6.12 13.28
C PHE A 390 -6.95 -6.71 14.13
N VAL A 391 -6.73 -7.89 14.68
CA VAL A 391 -7.70 -8.58 15.56
C VAL A 391 -7.85 -7.80 16.87
N GLU A 392 -6.74 -7.41 17.48
CA GLU A 392 -6.70 -6.67 18.74
C GLU A 392 -7.40 -5.31 18.64
N LYS A 393 -7.18 -4.59 17.53
CA LYS A 393 -7.86 -3.34 17.24
C LYS A 393 -9.38 -3.52 17.07
N LEU A 394 -9.81 -4.58 16.39
CA LEU A 394 -11.23 -4.92 16.26
C LEU A 394 -11.85 -5.29 17.62
N GLN A 395 -11.14 -6.08 18.44
CA GLN A 395 -11.57 -6.43 19.81
C GLN A 395 -11.71 -5.18 20.70
N ALA A 396 -10.75 -4.23 20.59
CA ALA A 396 -10.81 -2.97 21.34
C ALA A 396 -12.03 -2.12 20.95
N LEU A 397 -12.56 -2.29 19.74
CA LEU A 397 -13.80 -1.68 19.28
C LEU A 397 -15.06 -2.49 19.67
N GLY A 398 -14.89 -3.61 20.37
CA GLY A 398 -15.99 -4.45 20.83
C GLY A 398 -16.38 -5.59 19.88
N ALA A 399 -15.60 -5.87 18.84
CA ALA A 399 -15.88 -6.96 17.93
C ALA A 399 -15.56 -8.32 18.58
N HIS A 400 -16.40 -9.33 18.30
CA HIS A 400 -16.17 -10.72 18.69
C HIS A 400 -15.32 -11.41 17.60
N VAL A 401 -14.01 -11.33 17.72
CA VAL A 401 -13.04 -11.92 16.80
C VAL A 401 -11.84 -12.43 17.61
N GLU A 402 -11.28 -13.57 17.23
CA GLU A 402 -10.14 -14.16 17.93
C GLU A 402 -9.19 -14.89 16.95
N HIS A 403 -7.95 -15.08 17.38
CA HIS A 403 -7.03 -15.99 16.71
C HIS A 403 -7.35 -17.43 17.10
N ALA A 404 -7.72 -18.27 16.13
CA ALA A 404 -7.89 -19.70 16.33
C ALA A 404 -6.67 -20.46 15.82
N THR A 405 -6.18 -21.42 16.58
CA THR A 405 -5.22 -22.41 16.11
C THR A 405 -5.99 -23.57 15.50
N VAL A 406 -6.07 -23.63 14.19
CA VAL A 406 -6.66 -24.79 13.49
C VAL A 406 -5.57 -25.87 13.41
N PRO A 407 -5.83 -27.11 13.84
CA PRO A 407 -4.92 -28.22 13.59
C PRO A 407 -4.69 -28.38 12.08
N ASP A 408 -3.46 -28.68 11.69
CA ASP A 408 -3.17 -28.99 10.28
C ASP A 408 -4.16 -30.05 9.77
N PRO A 409 -4.76 -29.86 8.58
CA PRO A 409 -5.66 -30.86 8.03
C PRO A 409 -4.89 -32.17 7.88
N VAL A 410 -5.39 -33.25 8.50
CA VAL A 410 -4.86 -34.59 8.28
C VAL A 410 -5.12 -34.93 6.82
N ILE A 411 -4.11 -34.80 5.98
CA ILE A 411 -4.16 -35.24 4.58
C ILE A 411 -4.00 -36.77 4.65
N TYR A 412 -5.08 -37.49 4.37
CA TYR A 412 -5.08 -38.95 4.17
C TYR A 412 -4.59 -39.29 2.77
#